data_e423247c0578963dcb3d5334ed456a9d
#
_entry.id   e423247c0578963dcb3d5334ed456a9d
#
_cell.length_a   1.000
_cell.length_b   1.000
_cell.length_c   1.000
_cell.angle_alpha   90.00
_cell.angle_beta   90.00
_cell.angle_gamma   90.00
#
_symmetry.space_group_name_H-M   'P 1'
#
loop_
_entity.id
_entity.type
_entity.pdbx_description
1 polymer ?
#
loop_
_entity_poly.entity_id
_entity_poly.type
_entity_poly.pdbx_seq_one_letter_code
_entity_poly.pdbx_strand_id
1 'polypeptide(L)'
;LADELKVSRTTISNAFNRPDQLSADLRERVLATAKRLGYPGPDPVARSLRTRKAGAVGLVMAEPLTYFFNDPAARDFVAGVAQSCEELGQGLLLVAVGASRRLDDGTAAVLGAGVDGFVVYSVCEDDPYLQVVLQRGLPVVVVDQPKGLAGVSRVGIDDRAAMRALADYVLGLGHREIGLLTMRLGRELRQGLVDADRLRSPAFDVQRERIIGVWEAMAAAGVDPDSLTVVESYEHLPESGGTAAKAALEANPRITALMCTADILALSAMDYLRAHGIYVPGQMTVTGFDGVPDAIGRGLTTVAQPSLQKGRRAGELLLKPPRSGLPVVEVLATELIRGRTAGPPA
;
A
#
# COMPACT_ATOMS: atom_id res chain seq x y z
N LEU A 1 21.80 16.55 38.20
CA LEU A 1 21.32 15.21 38.52
C LEU A 1 22.50 14.25 38.80
N ALA A 2 23.50 14.14 37.90
CA ALA A 2 24.67 13.30 38.10
C ALA A 2 25.47 13.71 39.34
N ASP A 3 25.72 14.99 39.50
CA ASP A 3 26.47 15.55 40.63
C ASP A 3 25.75 15.35 41.98
N GLU A 4 24.42 15.49 41.98
CA GLU A 4 23.58 15.31 43.17
C GLU A 4 23.55 13.86 43.67
N LEU A 5 23.52 12.92 42.72
CA LEU A 5 23.54 11.50 43.06
C LEU A 5 24.94 10.92 43.18
N LYS A 6 25.98 11.71 42.91
CA LYS A 6 27.39 11.29 42.86
C LYS A 6 27.64 10.10 41.96
N VAL A 7 27.01 10.10 40.78
CA VAL A 7 27.15 9.07 39.75
C VAL A 7 27.59 9.67 38.43
N SER A 8 28.05 8.83 37.50
CA SER A 8 28.45 9.29 36.18
C SER A 8 27.24 9.71 35.31
N ARG A 9 27.47 10.59 34.32
CA ARG A 9 26.43 10.91 33.27
C ARG A 9 26.00 9.65 32.54
N THR A 10 26.89 8.68 32.35
CA THR A 10 26.59 7.38 31.75
C THR A 10 25.62 6.60 32.63
N THR A 11 25.77 6.59 33.93
CA THR A 11 24.85 5.95 34.89
C THR A 11 23.46 6.56 34.78
N ILE A 12 23.36 7.90 34.71
CA ILE A 12 22.07 8.58 34.46
C ILE A 12 21.45 8.14 33.13
N SER A 13 22.24 8.16 32.07
CA SER A 13 21.74 7.70 30.75
C SER A 13 21.26 6.25 30.77
N ASN A 14 21.97 5.38 31.47
CA ASN A 14 21.58 3.96 31.58
C ASN A 14 20.28 3.76 32.35
N ALA A 15 20.00 4.57 33.39
CA ALA A 15 18.76 4.50 34.15
C ALA A 15 17.51 4.67 33.27
N PHE A 16 17.62 5.46 32.19
CA PHE A 16 16.56 5.69 31.23
C PHE A 16 16.58 4.70 30.06
N ASN A 17 17.77 4.35 29.54
CA ASN A 17 17.92 3.65 28.27
C ASN A 17 18.32 2.16 28.39
N ARG A 18 18.96 1.76 29.51
CA ARG A 18 19.46 0.40 29.77
C ARG A 18 19.26 0.03 31.24
N PRO A 19 18.01 -0.12 31.66
CA PRO A 19 17.68 -0.39 33.06
C PRO A 19 18.29 -1.69 33.60
N ASP A 20 18.54 -2.66 32.72
CA ASP A 20 19.21 -3.91 32.99
C ASP A 20 20.68 -3.77 33.46
N GLN A 21 21.32 -2.64 33.17
CA GLN A 21 22.69 -2.38 33.56
C GLN A 21 22.85 -1.68 34.94
N LEU A 22 21.74 -1.50 35.64
CA LEU A 22 21.73 -0.87 36.97
C LEU A 22 20.97 -1.71 37.99
N SER A 23 21.34 -1.57 39.28
CA SER A 23 20.50 -2.12 40.34
C SER A 23 19.14 -1.39 40.38
N ALA A 24 18.09 -2.12 40.75
CA ALA A 24 16.73 -1.57 40.85
C ALA A 24 16.69 -0.33 41.78
N ASP A 25 17.36 -0.39 42.93
CA ASP A 25 17.46 0.70 43.89
C ASP A 25 18.13 1.97 43.27
N LEU A 26 19.27 1.80 42.59
CA LEU A 26 19.93 2.94 41.95
C LEU A 26 19.09 3.57 40.84
N ARG A 27 18.42 2.73 40.04
CA ARG A 27 17.50 3.18 38.99
C ARG A 27 16.37 4.01 39.59
N GLU A 28 15.71 3.50 40.63
CA GLU A 28 14.61 4.20 41.32
C GLU A 28 15.05 5.55 41.88
N ARG A 29 16.20 5.61 42.54
CA ARG A 29 16.78 6.84 43.03
C ARG A 29 17.04 7.85 41.92
N VAL A 30 17.58 7.41 40.76
CA VAL A 30 17.83 8.29 39.61
C VAL A 30 16.50 8.83 39.08
N LEU A 31 15.49 7.99 38.88
CA LEU A 31 14.19 8.41 38.35
C LEU A 31 13.44 9.34 39.31
N ALA A 32 13.46 9.06 40.61
CA ALA A 32 12.87 9.93 41.62
C ALA A 32 13.55 11.31 41.67
N THR A 33 14.88 11.34 41.62
CA THR A 33 15.64 12.59 41.62
C THR A 33 15.42 13.37 40.33
N ALA A 34 15.35 12.69 39.17
CA ALA A 34 15.03 13.29 37.87
C ALA A 34 13.66 13.97 37.92
N LYS A 35 12.63 13.26 38.44
CA LYS A 35 11.29 13.82 38.62
C LYS A 35 11.28 15.05 39.51
N ARG A 36 12.00 15.02 40.65
CA ARG A 36 12.10 16.15 41.59
C ARG A 36 12.77 17.37 40.97
N LEU A 37 13.76 17.16 40.10
CA LEU A 37 14.51 18.23 39.44
C LEU A 37 13.86 18.70 38.13
N GLY A 38 12.75 18.12 37.72
CA GLY A 38 12.11 18.43 36.44
C GLY A 38 12.92 17.97 35.21
N TYR A 39 13.83 16.98 35.40
CA TYR A 39 14.65 16.48 34.29
C TYR A 39 13.88 15.42 33.48
N PRO A 40 13.54 15.71 32.22
CA PRO A 40 12.67 14.80 31.42
C PRO A 40 13.39 13.55 30.93
N GLY A 41 14.71 13.45 31.14
CA GLY A 41 15.56 12.40 30.62
C GLY A 41 16.60 12.90 29.63
N PRO A 42 17.43 11.98 29.07
CA PRO A 42 18.42 12.33 28.06
C PRO A 42 17.77 12.90 26.81
N ASP A 43 18.36 13.96 26.25
CA ASP A 43 17.89 14.57 25.02
C ASP A 43 17.87 13.55 23.85
N PRO A 44 16.71 13.31 23.22
CA PRO A 44 16.60 12.37 22.10
C PRO A 44 17.47 12.76 20.89
N VAL A 45 17.64 14.07 20.61
CA VAL A 45 18.46 14.57 19.50
C VAL A 45 19.93 14.28 19.77
N ALA A 46 20.42 14.60 20.97
CA ALA A 46 21.80 14.28 21.36
C ALA A 46 22.06 12.76 21.34
N ARG A 47 21.03 11.95 21.67
CA ARG A 47 21.11 10.50 21.58
C ARG A 47 21.23 10.03 20.12
N SER A 48 20.39 10.54 19.22
CA SER A 48 20.42 10.17 17.79
C SER A 48 21.74 10.51 17.13
N LEU A 49 22.30 11.68 17.42
CA LEU A 49 23.63 12.09 16.95
C LEU A 49 24.73 11.14 17.43
N ARG A 50 24.69 10.72 18.70
CA ARG A 50 25.70 9.81 19.29
C ARG A 50 25.57 8.39 18.77
N THR A 51 24.33 7.88 18.58
CA THR A 51 24.07 6.50 18.18
C THR A 51 23.99 6.35 16.67
N ARG A 52 23.87 7.44 15.92
CA ARG A 52 23.54 7.49 14.50
C ARG A 52 22.25 6.72 14.16
N LYS A 53 21.31 6.71 15.12
CA LYS A 53 20.00 6.07 14.97
C LYS A 53 18.91 7.07 15.31
N ALA A 54 17.97 7.24 14.40
CA ALA A 54 16.78 8.06 14.60
C ALA A 54 15.74 7.35 15.49
N GLY A 55 15.68 6.02 15.41
CA GLY A 55 14.69 5.20 16.08
C GLY A 55 13.32 5.26 15.41
N ALA A 56 13.30 5.47 14.10
CA ALA A 56 12.07 5.57 13.32
C ALA A 56 12.24 4.97 11.92
N VAL A 57 11.15 4.47 11.36
CA VAL A 57 10.98 4.02 9.97
C VAL A 57 10.26 5.10 9.19
N GLY A 58 10.75 5.46 8.00
CA GLY A 58 10.05 6.31 7.05
C GLY A 58 9.13 5.48 6.15
N LEU A 59 7.87 5.84 6.06
CA LEU A 59 6.96 5.27 5.08
C LEU A 59 6.69 6.31 3.99
N VAL A 60 7.16 6.02 2.77
CA VAL A 60 7.01 6.88 1.59
C VAL A 60 5.91 6.33 0.70
N MET A 61 4.99 7.21 0.29
CA MET A 61 3.92 6.91 -0.64
C MET A 61 3.72 8.12 -1.57
N ALA A 62 3.55 7.86 -2.86
CA ALA A 62 3.33 8.91 -3.87
C ALA A 62 1.88 9.43 -3.91
N GLU A 63 1.12 9.22 -2.82
CA GLU A 63 -0.25 9.67 -2.64
C GLU A 63 -0.33 10.76 -1.55
N PRO A 64 -1.38 11.59 -1.52
CA PRO A 64 -1.66 12.45 -0.38
C PRO A 64 -1.80 11.63 0.90
N LEU A 65 -1.37 12.16 2.06
CA LEU A 65 -1.46 11.44 3.34
C LEU A 65 -2.88 11.00 3.68
N THR A 66 -3.90 11.74 3.25
CA THR A 66 -5.31 11.39 3.43
C THR A 66 -5.69 10.06 2.79
N TYR A 67 -4.97 9.65 1.74
CA TYR A 67 -5.18 8.36 1.09
C TYR A 67 -5.00 7.19 2.06
N PHE A 68 -3.98 7.23 2.92
CA PHE A 68 -3.73 6.20 3.94
C PHE A 68 -4.91 5.95 4.89
N PHE A 69 -5.78 6.94 5.04
CA PHE A 69 -6.91 6.85 5.95
C PHE A 69 -8.22 6.53 5.22
N ASN A 70 -8.32 6.90 3.95
CA ASN A 70 -9.52 6.74 3.15
C ASN A 70 -9.57 5.41 2.41
N ASP A 71 -8.43 4.89 1.94
CA ASP A 71 -8.35 3.58 1.29
C ASP A 71 -8.14 2.49 2.35
N PRO A 72 -9.08 1.53 2.51
CA PRO A 72 -8.99 0.50 3.54
C PRO A 72 -7.76 -0.42 3.37
N ALA A 73 -7.37 -0.75 2.13
CA ALA A 73 -6.21 -1.61 1.87
C ALA A 73 -4.90 -0.89 2.25
N ALA A 74 -4.79 0.41 1.91
CA ALA A 74 -3.65 1.23 2.32
C ALA A 74 -3.60 1.41 3.84
N ARG A 75 -4.75 1.60 4.49
CA ARG A 75 -4.85 1.70 5.96
C ARG A 75 -4.36 0.43 6.64
N ASP A 76 -4.80 -0.74 6.18
CA ASP A 76 -4.38 -2.02 6.74
C ASP A 76 -2.88 -2.26 6.52
N PHE A 77 -2.35 -1.84 5.38
CA PHE A 77 -0.92 -1.86 5.13
C PHE A 77 -0.13 -0.99 6.14
N VAL A 78 -0.56 0.26 6.35
CA VAL A 78 0.07 1.16 7.35
C VAL A 78 -0.01 0.56 8.75
N ALA A 79 -1.15 -0.04 9.11
CA ALA A 79 -1.31 -0.72 10.39
C ALA A 79 -0.31 -1.87 10.56
N GLY A 80 -0.05 -2.64 9.50
CA GLY A 80 0.96 -3.70 9.51
C GLY A 80 2.38 -3.18 9.74
N VAL A 81 2.76 -2.09 9.05
CA VAL A 81 4.07 -1.43 9.29
C VAL A 81 4.15 -0.91 10.73
N ALA A 82 3.09 -0.28 11.23
CA ALA A 82 3.04 0.24 12.60
C ALA A 82 3.21 -0.87 13.64
N GLN A 83 2.56 -2.03 13.46
CA GLN A 83 2.72 -3.18 14.35
C GLN A 83 4.19 -3.64 14.44
N SER A 84 4.89 -3.76 13.31
CA SER A 84 6.30 -4.16 13.33
C SER A 84 7.19 -3.09 13.97
N CYS A 85 6.89 -1.81 13.78
CA CYS A 85 7.58 -0.72 14.46
C CYS A 85 7.37 -0.78 15.97
N GLU A 86 6.14 -0.96 16.42
CA GLU A 86 5.78 -1.05 17.84
C GLU A 86 6.46 -2.23 18.53
N GLU A 87 6.40 -3.44 17.94
CA GLU A 87 7.06 -4.64 18.44
C GLU A 87 8.58 -4.47 18.61
N LEU A 88 9.20 -3.59 17.82
CA LEU A 88 10.63 -3.34 17.81
C LEU A 88 11.05 -2.01 18.45
N GLY A 89 10.09 -1.31 19.10
CA GLY A 89 10.33 -0.04 19.78
C GLY A 89 10.80 1.07 18.86
N GLN A 90 10.32 1.10 17.61
CA GLN A 90 10.62 2.12 16.60
C GLN A 90 9.42 3.06 16.40
N GLY A 91 9.67 4.30 16.03
CA GLY A 91 8.65 5.21 15.54
C GLY A 91 8.31 4.94 14.06
N LEU A 92 7.13 5.36 13.62
CA LEU A 92 6.74 5.39 12.21
C LEU A 92 6.54 6.83 11.77
N LEU A 93 7.29 7.27 10.76
CA LEU A 93 7.17 8.58 10.13
C LEU A 93 6.53 8.46 8.76
N LEU A 94 5.33 9.01 8.59
CA LEU A 94 4.69 9.10 7.29
C LEU A 94 5.31 10.28 6.51
N VAL A 95 5.97 9.99 5.40
CA VAL A 95 6.66 10.99 4.58
C VAL A 95 5.75 11.40 3.43
N ALA A 96 5.19 12.61 3.51
CA ALA A 96 4.25 13.14 2.53
C ALA A 96 5.00 13.63 1.28
N VAL A 97 4.95 12.86 0.21
CA VAL A 97 5.53 13.24 -1.08
C VAL A 97 4.47 13.54 -2.15
N GLY A 98 3.27 12.96 -2.00
CA GLY A 98 2.15 13.15 -2.94
C GLY A 98 1.30 14.40 -2.69
N ALA A 99 1.46 15.10 -1.55
CA ALA A 99 0.63 16.24 -1.18
C ALA A 99 0.94 17.53 -1.96
N SER A 100 2.16 17.65 -2.46
CA SER A 100 2.61 18.81 -3.25
C SER A 100 2.74 18.42 -4.72
N ARG A 101 2.22 19.30 -5.61
CA ARG A 101 2.48 19.21 -7.06
C ARG A 101 3.91 19.66 -7.42
N ARG A 102 4.67 20.15 -6.45
CA ARG A 102 6.05 20.60 -6.62
C ARG A 102 7.00 19.49 -6.19
N LEU A 103 7.79 19.02 -7.13
CA LEU A 103 8.79 17.97 -6.89
C LEU A 103 9.75 18.32 -5.74
N ASP A 104 10.14 19.58 -5.63
CA ASP A 104 11.08 20.08 -4.62
C ASP A 104 10.60 19.86 -3.18
N ASP A 105 9.30 20.03 -2.92
CA ASP A 105 8.73 19.88 -1.57
C ASP A 105 8.79 18.41 -1.10
N GLY A 106 8.44 17.46 -1.96
CA GLY A 106 8.51 16.04 -1.64
C GLY A 106 9.96 15.55 -1.49
N THR A 107 10.88 16.06 -2.31
CA THR A 107 12.32 15.80 -2.20
C THR A 107 12.86 16.28 -0.85
N ALA A 108 12.52 17.51 -0.44
CA ALA A 108 12.91 18.05 0.85
C ALA A 108 12.35 17.22 2.02
N ALA A 109 11.10 16.73 1.92
CA ALA A 109 10.50 15.87 2.94
C ALA A 109 11.27 14.55 3.09
N VAL A 110 11.66 13.89 1.98
CA VAL A 110 12.48 12.67 2.02
C VAL A 110 13.87 12.94 2.59
N LEU A 111 14.53 14.01 2.13
CA LEU A 111 15.89 14.36 2.61
C LEU A 111 15.91 14.75 4.08
N GLY A 112 14.89 15.48 4.54
CA GLY A 112 14.75 15.92 5.93
C GLY A 112 14.24 14.86 6.90
N ALA A 113 13.77 13.70 6.40
CA ALA A 113 13.23 12.65 7.26
C ALA A 113 14.30 12.03 8.18
N GLY A 114 14.11 12.20 9.49
CA GLY A 114 14.97 11.58 10.52
C GLY A 114 14.57 10.13 10.76
N VAL A 115 15.06 9.21 9.92
CA VAL A 115 14.70 7.79 9.94
C VAL A 115 15.91 6.90 9.75
N ASP A 116 15.81 5.63 10.15
CA ASP A 116 16.86 4.61 10.02
C ASP A 116 16.72 3.77 8.73
N GLY A 117 15.63 3.92 8.01
CA GLY A 117 15.36 3.25 6.74
C GLY A 117 13.98 3.60 6.22
N PHE A 118 13.66 3.13 5.03
CA PHE A 118 12.41 3.44 4.34
C PHE A 118 11.65 2.19 3.91
N VAL A 119 10.35 2.22 4.11
CA VAL A 119 9.39 1.40 3.38
C VAL A 119 8.78 2.29 2.30
N VAL A 120 8.85 1.86 1.04
CA VAL A 120 8.28 2.57 -0.12
C VAL A 120 7.10 1.76 -0.63
N TYR A 121 5.91 2.37 -0.62
CA TYR A 121 4.68 1.69 -0.98
C TYR A 121 4.20 2.07 -2.36
N SER A 122 4.21 1.10 -3.27
CA SER A 122 3.51 1.12 -4.57
C SER A 122 3.75 2.37 -5.42
N VAL A 123 5.01 2.66 -5.73
CA VAL A 123 5.41 3.73 -6.64
C VAL A 123 5.86 3.18 -7.99
N CYS A 124 5.83 3.97 -9.07
CA CYS A 124 6.37 3.55 -10.36
C CYS A 124 7.90 3.53 -10.36
N GLU A 125 8.50 2.83 -11.34
CA GLU A 125 9.96 2.65 -11.41
C GLU A 125 10.72 3.99 -11.58
N ASP A 126 10.15 4.90 -12.34
CA ASP A 126 10.70 6.23 -12.60
C ASP A 126 10.24 7.30 -11.58
N ASP A 127 9.70 6.86 -10.41
CA ASP A 127 9.27 7.78 -9.39
C ASP A 127 10.44 8.60 -8.83
N PRO A 128 10.39 9.95 -8.88
CA PRO A 128 11.50 10.79 -8.47
C PRO A 128 11.80 10.68 -6.97
N TYR A 129 10.81 10.42 -6.15
CA TYR A 129 11.00 10.30 -4.70
C TYR A 129 11.66 8.96 -4.34
N LEU A 130 11.39 7.89 -5.10
CA LEU A 130 12.12 6.63 -4.97
C LEU A 130 13.61 6.84 -5.21
N GLN A 131 13.97 7.60 -6.25
CA GLN A 131 15.38 7.91 -6.54
C GLN A 131 16.06 8.67 -5.38
N VAL A 132 15.36 9.63 -4.79
CA VAL A 132 15.86 10.37 -3.61
C VAL A 132 16.02 9.44 -2.40
N VAL A 133 15.06 8.55 -2.15
CA VAL A 133 15.14 7.54 -1.09
C VAL A 133 16.38 6.66 -1.26
N LEU A 134 16.61 6.15 -2.47
CA LEU A 134 17.78 5.30 -2.77
C LEU A 134 19.11 6.04 -2.59
N GLN A 135 19.18 7.31 -3.00
CA GLN A 135 20.36 8.17 -2.85
C GLN A 135 20.73 8.44 -1.37
N ARG A 136 19.79 8.28 -0.43
CA ARG A 136 20.11 8.41 1.00
C ARG A 136 21.01 7.30 1.54
N GLY A 137 21.17 6.20 0.83
CA GLY A 137 22.01 5.07 1.24
C GLY A 137 21.55 4.37 2.52
N LEU A 138 20.30 4.58 2.93
CA LEU A 138 19.69 3.87 4.06
C LEU A 138 19.05 2.56 3.58
N PRO A 139 18.79 1.59 4.47
CA PRO A 139 18.00 0.42 4.15
C PRO A 139 16.64 0.78 3.55
N VAL A 140 16.25 0.06 2.48
CA VAL A 140 14.97 0.26 1.78
C VAL A 140 14.28 -1.08 1.57
N VAL A 141 12.98 -1.11 1.79
CA VAL A 141 12.08 -2.18 1.38
C VAL A 141 10.99 -1.58 0.51
N VAL A 142 10.80 -2.15 -0.69
CA VAL A 142 9.72 -1.75 -1.60
C VAL A 142 8.54 -2.69 -1.44
N VAL A 143 7.33 -2.16 -1.51
CA VAL A 143 6.10 -2.95 -1.46
C VAL A 143 5.36 -2.85 -2.77
N ASP A 144 4.93 -4.02 -3.28
CA ASP A 144 4.26 -4.25 -4.55
C ASP A 144 5.16 -3.87 -5.76
N GLN A 145 5.46 -2.61 -5.94
CA GLN A 145 6.21 -2.09 -7.09
C GLN A 145 7.15 -0.93 -6.71
N PRO A 146 8.21 -0.64 -7.54
CA PRO A 146 8.54 -1.36 -8.76
C PRO A 146 9.18 -2.72 -8.51
N LYS A 147 9.10 -3.59 -9.53
CA LYS A 147 9.77 -4.90 -9.53
C LYS A 147 11.20 -4.77 -10.05
N GLY A 148 12.11 -5.62 -9.57
CA GLY A 148 13.44 -5.74 -10.18
C GLY A 148 14.52 -4.74 -9.73
N LEU A 149 14.28 -3.94 -8.68
CA LEU A 149 15.31 -3.06 -8.13
C LEU A 149 16.47 -3.87 -7.54
N ALA A 150 17.68 -3.68 -8.09
CA ALA A 150 18.88 -4.35 -7.62
C ALA A 150 19.21 -3.98 -6.17
N GLY A 151 19.47 -4.97 -5.33
CA GLY A 151 19.89 -4.76 -3.94
C GLY A 151 18.78 -4.34 -2.98
N VAL A 152 17.51 -4.28 -3.42
CA VAL A 152 16.37 -3.85 -2.61
C VAL A 152 15.43 -5.02 -2.34
N SER A 153 15.06 -5.22 -1.08
CA SER A 153 14.05 -6.22 -0.70
C SER A 153 12.66 -5.77 -1.11
N ARG A 154 11.81 -6.74 -1.52
CA ARG A 154 10.45 -6.47 -1.95
C ARG A 154 9.46 -7.44 -1.31
N VAL A 155 8.32 -6.91 -0.88
CA VAL A 155 7.14 -7.67 -0.46
C VAL A 155 6.01 -7.34 -1.42
N GLY A 156 5.25 -8.33 -1.86
CA GLY A 156 4.11 -8.09 -2.76
C GLY A 156 3.28 -9.35 -2.93
N ILE A 157 2.44 -9.35 -3.94
CA ILE A 157 1.62 -10.48 -4.38
C ILE A 157 1.88 -10.77 -5.85
N ASP A 158 1.32 -11.87 -6.36
CA ASP A 158 1.23 -12.12 -7.79
C ASP A 158 -0.06 -11.52 -8.36
N ASP A 159 -0.01 -10.22 -8.71
CA ASP A 159 -1.15 -9.47 -9.24
C ASP A 159 -1.73 -10.09 -10.50
N ARG A 160 -0.86 -10.63 -11.38
CA ARG A 160 -1.24 -11.25 -12.65
C ARG A 160 -2.01 -12.54 -12.44
N ALA A 161 -1.47 -13.44 -11.63
CA ALA A 161 -2.14 -14.71 -11.32
C ALA A 161 -3.45 -14.47 -10.56
N ALA A 162 -3.46 -13.53 -9.62
CA ALA A 162 -4.64 -13.18 -8.83
C ALA A 162 -5.78 -12.61 -9.69
N MET A 163 -5.46 -11.66 -10.58
CA MET A 163 -6.47 -11.06 -11.45
C MET A 163 -6.91 -12.02 -12.56
N ARG A 164 -6.00 -12.86 -13.05
CA ARG A 164 -6.35 -13.95 -13.98
C ARG A 164 -7.36 -14.92 -13.37
N ALA A 165 -7.14 -15.36 -12.14
CA ALA A 165 -8.07 -16.27 -11.44
C ALA A 165 -9.46 -15.64 -11.27
N LEU A 166 -9.54 -14.35 -11.00
CA LEU A 166 -10.81 -13.61 -10.95
C LEU A 166 -11.49 -13.55 -12.33
N ALA A 167 -10.71 -13.25 -13.37
CA ALA A 167 -11.22 -13.19 -14.75
C ALA A 167 -11.67 -14.57 -15.25
N ASP A 168 -10.91 -15.63 -14.97
CA ASP A 168 -11.30 -17.02 -15.28
C ASP A 168 -12.65 -17.37 -14.63
N TYR A 169 -12.88 -16.93 -13.39
CA TYR A 169 -14.15 -17.12 -12.71
C TYR A 169 -15.29 -16.37 -13.40
N VAL A 170 -15.11 -15.09 -13.75
CA VAL A 170 -16.13 -14.27 -14.44
C VAL A 170 -16.46 -14.84 -15.84
N LEU A 171 -15.44 -15.21 -16.61
CA LEU A 171 -15.60 -15.83 -17.92
C LEU A 171 -16.27 -17.22 -17.84
N GLY A 172 -15.96 -17.97 -16.76
CA GLY A 172 -16.58 -19.26 -16.46
C GLY A 172 -18.08 -19.16 -16.15
N LEU A 173 -18.57 -18.01 -15.69
CA LEU A 173 -20.00 -17.72 -15.52
C LEU A 173 -20.72 -17.44 -16.87
N GLY A 174 -19.98 -17.29 -17.96
CA GLY A 174 -20.53 -17.05 -19.30
C GLY A 174 -20.36 -15.62 -19.81
N HIS A 175 -19.79 -14.71 -19.05
CA HIS A 175 -19.57 -13.33 -19.51
C HIS A 175 -18.57 -13.27 -20.66
N ARG A 176 -18.84 -12.39 -21.63
CA ARG A 176 -17.98 -12.15 -22.81
C ARG A 176 -17.76 -10.65 -23.07
N GLU A 177 -18.72 -9.82 -22.66
CA GLU A 177 -18.65 -8.37 -22.73
C GLU A 177 -18.28 -7.84 -21.34
N ILE A 178 -17.01 -7.44 -21.17
CA ILE A 178 -16.40 -7.11 -19.87
C ILE A 178 -15.89 -5.67 -19.87
N GLY A 179 -16.22 -4.94 -18.82
CA GLY A 179 -15.61 -3.67 -18.48
C GLY A 179 -14.59 -3.84 -17.34
N LEU A 180 -13.42 -3.22 -17.46
CA LEU A 180 -12.41 -3.17 -16.42
C LEU A 180 -12.28 -1.73 -15.88
N LEU A 181 -12.64 -1.53 -14.62
CA LEU A 181 -12.44 -0.27 -13.92
C LEU A 181 -11.10 -0.34 -13.19
N THR A 182 -10.15 0.48 -13.62
CA THR A 182 -8.79 0.44 -13.10
C THR A 182 -8.41 1.74 -12.38
N MET A 183 -7.51 1.61 -11.41
CA MET A 183 -6.79 2.74 -10.86
C MET A 183 -5.85 3.32 -11.91
N ARG A 184 -5.23 4.47 -11.63
CA ARG A 184 -4.35 5.17 -12.58
C ARG A 184 -3.27 4.26 -13.18
N LEU A 185 -3.06 4.42 -14.47
CA LEU A 185 -2.05 3.68 -15.24
C LEU A 185 -0.72 4.45 -15.36
N GLY A 186 -0.72 5.73 -15.06
CA GLY A 186 0.44 6.60 -15.13
C GLY A 186 0.37 7.76 -14.15
N ARG A 187 1.39 8.62 -14.18
CA ARG A 187 1.50 9.78 -13.29
C ARG A 187 0.69 10.98 -13.78
N GLU A 188 0.31 10.98 -15.06
CA GLU A 188 -0.49 12.05 -15.65
C GLU A 188 -1.93 12.01 -15.13
N LEU A 189 -2.52 13.19 -14.95
CA LEU A 189 -3.93 13.36 -14.60
C LEU A 189 -4.81 12.92 -15.77
N ARG A 190 -5.12 11.62 -15.85
CA ARG A 190 -6.04 11.05 -16.83
C ARG A 190 -7.16 10.30 -16.14
N GLN A 191 -8.36 10.46 -16.67
CA GLN A 191 -9.57 9.78 -16.21
C GLN A 191 -10.48 9.50 -17.41
N GLY A 192 -11.11 8.35 -17.43
CA GLY A 192 -12.04 7.93 -18.47
C GLY A 192 -11.52 6.75 -19.28
N LEU A 193 -12.05 6.59 -20.49
CA LEU A 193 -11.68 5.51 -21.40
C LEU A 193 -10.19 5.49 -21.72
N VAL A 194 -9.63 4.31 -21.73
CA VAL A 194 -8.21 4.08 -21.98
C VAL A 194 -8.03 3.60 -23.42
N ASP A 195 -7.15 4.28 -24.15
CA ASP A 195 -6.77 3.86 -25.50
C ASP A 195 -5.76 2.69 -25.48
N ALA A 196 -5.65 2.01 -26.63
CA ALA A 196 -4.79 0.84 -26.79
C ALA A 196 -3.31 1.13 -26.53
N ASP A 197 -2.82 2.35 -26.84
CA ASP A 197 -1.41 2.70 -26.63
C ASP A 197 -1.10 2.83 -25.13
N ARG A 198 -2.01 3.45 -24.35
CA ARG A 198 -1.86 3.57 -22.92
C ARG A 198 -1.99 2.22 -22.20
N LEU A 199 -2.85 1.31 -22.70
CA LEU A 199 -2.97 -0.04 -22.15
C LEU A 199 -1.71 -0.88 -22.34
N ARG A 200 -0.94 -0.64 -23.42
CA ARG A 200 0.29 -1.40 -23.68
C ARG A 200 1.47 -1.00 -22.79
N SER A 201 1.44 0.19 -22.21
CA SER A 201 2.57 0.73 -21.44
C SER A 201 2.13 1.43 -20.13
N PRO A 202 1.41 0.77 -19.22
CA PRO A 202 1.16 1.34 -17.91
C PRO A 202 2.48 1.54 -17.14
N ALA A 203 2.65 2.71 -16.52
CA ALA A 203 3.84 3.01 -15.71
C ALA A 203 3.82 2.25 -14.36
N PHE A 204 2.63 1.84 -13.91
CA PHE A 204 2.47 1.08 -12.68
C PHE A 204 2.43 -0.42 -12.97
N ASP A 205 3.44 -1.15 -12.49
CA ASP A 205 3.56 -2.62 -12.62
C ASP A 205 2.30 -3.36 -12.15
N VAL A 206 1.75 -2.96 -11.01
CA VAL A 206 0.56 -3.58 -10.42
C VAL A 206 -0.61 -3.56 -11.41
N GLN A 207 -0.91 -2.40 -11.99
CA GLN A 207 -2.03 -2.27 -12.92
C GLN A 207 -1.75 -2.99 -14.23
N ARG A 208 -0.51 -2.92 -14.73
CA ARG A 208 -0.08 -3.67 -15.92
C ARG A 208 -0.29 -5.18 -15.76
N GLU A 209 0.16 -5.74 -14.64
CA GLU A 209 0.04 -7.16 -14.37
C GLU A 209 -1.43 -7.60 -14.22
N ARG A 210 -2.27 -6.78 -13.55
CA ARG A 210 -3.70 -7.04 -13.43
C ARG A 210 -4.38 -7.04 -14.79
N ILE A 211 -4.09 -6.07 -15.67
CA ILE A 211 -4.63 -6.02 -17.04
C ILE A 211 -4.17 -7.25 -17.86
N ILE A 212 -2.88 -7.60 -17.79
CA ILE A 212 -2.34 -8.78 -18.49
C ILE A 212 -3.05 -10.05 -18.01
N GLY A 213 -3.31 -10.18 -16.70
CA GLY A 213 -4.05 -11.32 -16.15
C GLY A 213 -5.45 -11.45 -16.73
N VAL A 214 -6.18 -10.33 -16.91
CA VAL A 214 -7.50 -10.34 -17.58
C VAL A 214 -7.37 -10.76 -19.05
N TRP A 215 -6.43 -10.19 -19.79
CA TRP A 215 -6.21 -10.53 -21.20
C TRP A 215 -5.88 -12.00 -21.42
N GLU A 216 -5.04 -12.58 -20.57
CA GLU A 216 -4.72 -14.01 -20.65
C GLU A 216 -5.92 -14.91 -20.40
N ALA A 217 -6.78 -14.55 -19.42
CA ALA A 217 -8.01 -15.28 -19.17
C ALA A 217 -8.98 -15.17 -20.34
N MET A 218 -9.16 -13.96 -20.92
CA MET A 218 -10.00 -13.74 -22.09
C MET A 218 -9.51 -14.56 -23.29
N ALA A 219 -8.23 -14.50 -23.62
CA ALA A 219 -7.64 -15.27 -24.71
C ALA A 219 -7.84 -16.79 -24.52
N ALA A 220 -7.63 -17.28 -23.29
CA ALA A 220 -7.85 -18.69 -22.95
C ALA A 220 -9.33 -19.13 -23.11
N ALA A 221 -10.27 -18.20 -22.87
CA ALA A 221 -11.71 -18.43 -23.05
C ALA A 221 -12.20 -18.18 -24.48
N GLY A 222 -11.30 -17.87 -25.43
CA GLY A 222 -11.64 -17.55 -26.82
C GLY A 222 -12.34 -16.20 -27.00
N VAL A 223 -12.16 -15.28 -26.08
CA VAL A 223 -12.65 -13.89 -26.12
C VAL A 223 -11.50 -12.99 -26.57
N ASP A 224 -11.76 -12.12 -27.53
CA ASP A 224 -10.76 -11.16 -28.00
C ASP A 224 -10.34 -10.19 -26.88
N PRO A 225 -9.07 -10.17 -26.44
CA PRO A 225 -8.60 -9.24 -25.43
C PRO A 225 -8.79 -7.75 -25.79
N ASP A 226 -8.78 -7.41 -27.07
CA ASP A 226 -8.99 -6.04 -27.54
C ASP A 226 -10.45 -5.58 -27.39
N SER A 227 -11.40 -6.49 -27.10
CA SER A 227 -12.78 -6.15 -26.78
C SER A 227 -12.97 -5.64 -25.34
N LEU A 228 -11.94 -5.73 -24.48
CA LEU A 228 -12.00 -5.25 -23.10
C LEU A 228 -12.19 -3.74 -23.04
N THR A 229 -13.31 -3.28 -22.49
CA THR A 229 -13.54 -1.86 -22.25
C THR A 229 -12.87 -1.44 -20.95
N VAL A 230 -11.81 -0.61 -21.02
CA VAL A 230 -11.06 -0.19 -19.83
C VAL A 230 -11.32 1.28 -19.53
N VAL A 231 -11.62 1.58 -18.26
CA VAL A 231 -11.80 2.94 -17.74
C VAL A 231 -10.85 3.17 -16.58
N GLU A 232 -10.02 4.21 -16.72
CA GLU A 232 -9.04 4.63 -15.71
C GLU A 232 -9.64 5.68 -14.77
N SER A 233 -9.42 5.51 -13.47
CA SER A 233 -9.69 6.51 -12.44
C SER A 233 -8.36 7.00 -11.87
N TYR A 234 -8.07 8.29 -12.03
CA TYR A 234 -6.83 8.86 -11.50
C TYR A 234 -6.88 9.01 -9.97
N GLU A 235 -7.97 9.54 -9.46
CA GLU A 235 -8.18 9.75 -8.03
C GLU A 235 -8.99 8.58 -7.43
N HIS A 236 -8.63 8.19 -6.21
CA HIS A 236 -9.29 7.10 -5.49
C HIS A 236 -10.32 7.71 -4.51
N LEU A 237 -11.26 8.46 -5.07
CA LEU A 237 -12.36 9.06 -4.32
C LEU A 237 -13.54 8.07 -4.18
N PRO A 238 -14.41 8.27 -3.19
CA PRO A 238 -15.57 7.40 -3.00
C PRO A 238 -16.50 7.29 -4.22
N GLU A 239 -16.53 8.30 -5.10
CA GLU A 239 -17.35 8.34 -6.32
C GLU A 239 -16.64 7.85 -7.58
N SER A 240 -15.33 7.59 -7.53
CA SER A 240 -14.51 7.26 -8.72
C SER A 240 -15.04 6.03 -9.47
N GLY A 241 -15.41 4.98 -8.74
CA GLY A 241 -15.94 3.76 -9.35
C GLY A 241 -17.30 3.95 -10.05
N GLY A 242 -18.17 4.78 -9.48
CA GLY A 242 -19.46 5.11 -10.10
C GLY A 242 -19.29 5.90 -11.39
N THR A 243 -18.39 6.88 -11.38
CA THR A 243 -18.03 7.66 -12.59
C THR A 243 -17.43 6.76 -13.68
N ALA A 244 -16.53 5.84 -13.28
CA ALA A 244 -15.92 4.90 -14.19
C ALA A 244 -16.94 3.89 -14.76
N ALA A 245 -17.86 3.38 -13.93
CA ALA A 245 -18.94 2.48 -14.38
C ALA A 245 -19.85 3.17 -15.39
N LYS A 246 -20.24 4.42 -15.16
CA LYS A 246 -20.99 5.24 -16.11
C LYS A 246 -20.27 5.31 -17.45
N ALA A 247 -18.99 5.71 -17.44
CA ALA A 247 -18.20 5.85 -18.68
C ALA A 247 -18.05 4.52 -19.42
N ALA A 248 -17.87 3.41 -18.70
CA ALA A 248 -17.79 2.07 -19.32
C ALA A 248 -19.08 1.67 -20.01
N LEU A 249 -20.24 1.88 -19.36
CA LEU A 249 -21.55 1.52 -19.91
C LEU A 249 -22.00 2.44 -21.07
N GLU A 250 -21.60 3.71 -21.04
CA GLU A 250 -21.83 4.63 -22.17
C GLU A 250 -20.99 4.24 -23.41
N ALA A 251 -19.75 3.77 -23.18
CA ALA A 251 -18.87 3.32 -24.27
C ALA A 251 -19.27 1.97 -24.84
N ASN A 252 -19.70 1.03 -23.98
CA ASN A 252 -20.15 -0.29 -24.39
C ASN A 252 -21.37 -0.73 -23.56
N PRO A 253 -22.59 -0.45 -24.07
CA PRO A 253 -23.84 -0.84 -23.39
C PRO A 253 -24.07 -2.36 -23.29
N ARG A 254 -23.26 -3.19 -23.97
CA ARG A 254 -23.35 -4.64 -23.91
C ARG A 254 -22.61 -5.27 -22.75
N ILE A 255 -21.87 -4.48 -21.97
CA ILE A 255 -21.15 -4.97 -20.80
C ILE A 255 -22.12 -5.68 -19.85
N THR A 256 -21.78 -6.90 -19.47
CA THR A 256 -22.51 -7.72 -18.50
C THR A 256 -21.73 -7.95 -17.20
N ALA A 257 -20.44 -7.63 -17.18
CA ALA A 257 -19.60 -7.72 -16.01
C ALA A 257 -18.64 -6.51 -15.90
N LEU A 258 -18.61 -5.88 -14.73
CA LEU A 258 -17.63 -4.88 -14.35
C LEU A 258 -16.63 -5.53 -13.40
N MET A 259 -15.39 -5.69 -13.85
CA MET A 259 -14.27 -6.07 -13.01
C MET A 259 -13.55 -4.82 -12.53
N CYS A 260 -13.21 -4.77 -11.25
CA CYS A 260 -12.55 -3.60 -10.68
C CYS A 260 -11.18 -4.00 -10.11
N THR A 261 -10.16 -3.18 -10.33
CA THR A 261 -8.81 -3.43 -9.79
C THR A 261 -8.64 -3.00 -8.34
N ALA A 262 -9.71 -2.53 -7.69
CA ALA A 262 -9.77 -2.22 -6.27
C ALA A 262 -11.21 -2.30 -5.76
N ASP A 263 -11.39 -2.69 -4.51
CA ASP A 263 -12.71 -2.79 -3.87
C ASP A 263 -13.40 -1.43 -3.75
N ILE A 264 -12.66 -0.36 -3.54
CA ILE A 264 -13.21 1.01 -3.47
C ILE A 264 -13.91 1.39 -4.79
N LEU A 265 -13.36 0.99 -5.94
CA LEU A 265 -13.99 1.19 -7.23
C LEU A 265 -15.24 0.31 -7.38
N ALA A 266 -15.16 -0.95 -6.96
CA ALA A 266 -16.27 -1.89 -7.05
C ALA A 266 -17.47 -1.46 -6.20
N LEU A 267 -17.23 -1.04 -4.95
CA LEU A 267 -18.27 -0.57 -4.03
C LEU A 267 -18.98 0.66 -4.58
N SER A 268 -18.22 1.62 -5.11
CA SER A 268 -18.77 2.83 -5.74
C SER A 268 -19.54 2.49 -7.03
N ALA A 269 -19.04 1.58 -7.85
CA ALA A 269 -19.75 1.11 -9.04
C ALA A 269 -21.08 0.44 -8.67
N MET A 270 -21.12 -0.40 -7.63
CA MET A 270 -22.34 -1.01 -7.11
C MET A 270 -23.37 0.03 -6.66
N ASP A 271 -22.91 1.08 -5.98
CA ASP A 271 -23.80 2.17 -5.53
C ASP A 271 -24.38 2.95 -6.71
N TYR A 272 -23.56 3.24 -7.73
CA TYR A 272 -24.01 3.84 -8.99
C TYR A 272 -25.06 2.96 -9.71
N LEU A 273 -24.78 1.66 -9.90
CA LEU A 273 -25.69 0.73 -10.56
C LEU A 273 -27.03 0.64 -9.83
N ARG A 274 -27.01 0.53 -8.50
CA ARG A 274 -28.22 0.51 -7.68
C ARG A 274 -29.05 1.79 -7.83
N ALA A 275 -28.41 2.96 -7.84
CA ALA A 275 -29.06 4.25 -8.02
C ALA A 275 -29.73 4.39 -9.39
N HIS A 276 -29.25 3.64 -10.41
CA HIS A 276 -29.80 3.62 -11.77
C HIS A 276 -30.69 2.41 -12.06
N GLY A 277 -31.09 1.65 -11.01
CA GLY A 277 -32.01 0.52 -11.15
C GLY A 277 -31.41 -0.71 -11.85
N ILE A 278 -30.06 -0.82 -11.89
CA ILE A 278 -29.36 -1.98 -12.46
C ILE A 278 -29.04 -2.96 -11.32
N TYR A 279 -29.61 -4.17 -11.40
CA TYR A 279 -29.51 -5.15 -10.34
C TYR A 279 -28.20 -5.96 -10.42
N VAL A 280 -27.48 -6.04 -9.29
CA VAL A 280 -26.28 -6.84 -9.11
C VAL A 280 -26.62 -8.06 -8.24
N PRO A 281 -26.34 -9.30 -8.69
CA PRO A 281 -25.70 -9.70 -9.95
C PRO A 281 -26.67 -9.88 -11.14
N GLY A 282 -27.98 -9.73 -10.95
CA GLY A 282 -29.01 -10.17 -11.91
C GLY A 282 -28.91 -9.56 -13.31
N GLN A 283 -28.44 -8.32 -13.44
CA GLN A 283 -28.22 -7.64 -14.72
C GLN A 283 -26.75 -7.29 -14.95
N MET A 284 -25.98 -7.15 -13.87
CA MET A 284 -24.57 -6.78 -13.94
C MET A 284 -23.79 -7.53 -12.87
N THR A 285 -22.80 -8.30 -13.27
CA THR A 285 -21.79 -8.82 -12.35
C THR A 285 -20.82 -7.70 -11.98
N VAL A 286 -20.47 -7.60 -10.68
CA VAL A 286 -19.41 -6.68 -10.19
C VAL A 286 -18.44 -7.47 -9.36
N THR A 287 -17.14 -7.31 -9.65
CA THR A 287 -16.07 -7.90 -8.86
C THR A 287 -15.03 -6.86 -8.45
N GLY A 288 -14.34 -7.11 -7.35
CA GLY A 288 -13.32 -6.21 -6.80
C GLY A 288 -11.97 -6.86 -6.61
N PHE A 289 -11.09 -6.14 -5.97
CA PHE A 289 -9.76 -6.56 -5.56
C PHE A 289 -9.41 -5.83 -4.27
N ASP A 290 -8.79 -6.48 -3.31
CA ASP A 290 -8.24 -6.11 -2.00
C ASP A 290 -8.83 -6.95 -0.87
N GLY A 291 -10.11 -7.33 -0.94
CA GLY A 291 -10.78 -8.12 0.10
C GLY A 291 -11.03 -7.31 1.38
N VAL A 292 -11.35 -6.02 1.24
CA VAL A 292 -11.58 -5.17 2.41
C VAL A 292 -12.87 -5.56 3.16
N PRO A 293 -12.93 -5.38 4.49
CA PRO A 293 -14.06 -5.84 5.31
C PRO A 293 -15.43 -5.34 4.84
N ASP A 294 -15.53 -4.07 4.38
CA ASP A 294 -16.79 -3.52 3.87
C ASP A 294 -17.23 -4.22 2.58
N ALA A 295 -16.30 -4.50 1.67
CA ALA A 295 -16.57 -5.22 0.44
C ALA A 295 -17.09 -6.64 0.73
N ILE A 296 -16.44 -7.37 1.63
CA ILE A 296 -16.86 -8.70 2.08
C ILE A 296 -18.24 -8.62 2.75
N GLY A 297 -18.45 -7.64 3.64
CA GLY A 297 -19.72 -7.41 4.33
C GLY A 297 -20.89 -7.14 3.37
N ARG A 298 -20.64 -6.42 2.28
CA ARG A 298 -21.61 -6.16 1.20
C ARG A 298 -21.76 -7.33 0.22
N GLY A 299 -20.98 -8.41 0.42
CA GLY A 299 -21.03 -9.63 -0.39
C GLY A 299 -20.35 -9.49 -1.75
N LEU A 300 -19.35 -8.61 -1.88
CA LEU A 300 -18.57 -8.44 -3.10
C LEU A 300 -17.76 -9.71 -3.39
N THR A 301 -17.79 -10.18 -4.64
CA THR A 301 -16.83 -11.14 -5.16
C THR A 301 -15.51 -10.40 -5.38
N THR A 302 -14.45 -10.77 -4.67
CA THR A 302 -13.19 -10.02 -4.67
C THR A 302 -11.99 -10.93 -4.48
N VAL A 303 -10.82 -10.46 -4.88
CA VAL A 303 -9.54 -11.07 -4.51
C VAL A 303 -9.05 -10.45 -3.20
N ALA A 304 -8.98 -11.22 -2.14
CA ALA A 304 -8.38 -10.78 -0.90
C ALA A 304 -6.86 -10.81 -0.99
N GLN A 305 -6.24 -9.67 -0.72
CA GLN A 305 -4.80 -9.55 -0.57
C GLN A 305 -4.44 -9.28 0.90
N PRO A 306 -3.32 -9.82 1.40
CA PRO A 306 -2.96 -9.72 2.82
C PRO A 306 -2.28 -8.37 3.14
N SER A 307 -3.02 -7.24 2.99
CA SER A 307 -2.46 -5.89 3.12
C SER A 307 -1.78 -5.64 4.47
N LEU A 308 -2.39 -6.06 5.58
CA LEU A 308 -1.79 -5.99 6.91
C LEU A 308 -0.47 -6.77 6.98
N GLN A 309 -0.49 -8.00 6.45
CA GLN A 309 0.71 -8.86 6.45
C GLN A 309 1.81 -8.28 5.56
N LYS A 310 1.48 -7.70 4.39
CA LYS A 310 2.46 -7.00 3.54
C LYS A 310 3.17 -5.89 4.33
N GLY A 311 2.41 -5.05 5.04
CA GLY A 311 2.97 -3.99 5.87
C GLY A 311 3.87 -4.52 6.97
N ARG A 312 3.41 -5.54 7.70
CA ARG A 312 4.19 -6.17 8.78
C ARG A 312 5.50 -6.76 8.25
N ARG A 313 5.44 -7.52 7.15
CA ARG A 313 6.64 -8.13 6.55
C ARG A 313 7.62 -7.09 6.02
N ALA A 314 7.13 -6.00 5.44
CA ALA A 314 7.99 -4.90 4.99
C ALA A 314 8.73 -4.24 6.16
N GLY A 315 8.04 -3.95 7.26
CA GLY A 315 8.67 -3.42 8.47
C GLY A 315 9.66 -4.39 9.11
N GLU A 316 9.32 -5.69 9.19
CA GLU A 316 10.22 -6.73 9.70
C GLU A 316 11.50 -6.86 8.86
N LEU A 317 11.38 -6.92 7.53
CA LEU A 317 12.53 -7.01 6.62
C LEU A 317 13.44 -5.78 6.72
N LEU A 318 12.87 -4.60 6.93
CA LEU A 318 13.63 -3.37 7.12
C LEU A 318 14.39 -3.37 8.46
N LEU A 319 13.70 -3.72 9.55
CA LEU A 319 14.22 -3.60 10.91
C LEU A 319 15.04 -4.81 11.36
N LYS A 320 14.77 -5.99 10.78
CA LYS A 320 15.48 -7.25 11.02
C LYS A 320 15.89 -7.88 9.68
N PRO A 321 16.80 -7.27 8.93
CA PRO A 321 17.22 -7.82 7.65
C PRO A 321 17.81 -9.22 7.80
N PRO A 322 17.72 -10.07 6.78
CA PRO A 322 18.33 -11.39 6.78
C PRO A 322 19.82 -11.34 7.09
N ARG A 323 20.34 -12.32 7.82
CA ARG A 323 21.77 -12.42 8.16
C ARG A 323 22.67 -12.53 6.94
N SER A 324 22.15 -13.02 5.81
CA SER A 324 22.87 -13.11 4.55
C SER A 324 23.25 -11.75 3.95
N GLY A 325 22.55 -10.67 4.35
CA GLY A 325 22.67 -9.35 3.73
C GLY A 325 22.15 -9.26 2.30
N LEU A 326 21.57 -10.36 1.77
CA LEU A 326 20.99 -10.38 0.43
C LEU A 326 19.55 -9.86 0.45
N PRO A 327 19.10 -9.18 -0.62
CA PRO A 327 17.72 -8.75 -0.74
C PRO A 327 16.76 -9.94 -0.80
N VAL A 328 15.59 -9.79 -0.21
CA VAL A 328 14.53 -10.80 -0.20
C VAL A 328 13.38 -10.33 -1.08
N VAL A 329 12.90 -11.19 -1.96
CA VAL A 329 11.64 -11.01 -2.69
C VAL A 329 10.63 -11.98 -2.08
N GLU A 330 9.63 -11.43 -1.40
CA GLU A 330 8.56 -12.20 -0.78
C GLU A 330 7.24 -11.96 -1.52
N VAL A 331 6.60 -13.05 -1.97
CA VAL A 331 5.31 -13.02 -2.66
C VAL A 331 4.30 -13.71 -1.75
N LEU A 332 3.34 -12.93 -1.24
CA LEU A 332 2.30 -13.42 -0.34
C LEU A 332 1.13 -13.99 -1.14
N ALA A 333 0.45 -14.99 -0.58
CA ALA A 333 -0.71 -15.60 -1.21
C ALA A 333 -1.92 -14.66 -1.18
N THR A 334 -2.74 -14.76 -2.23
CA THR A 334 -4.07 -14.12 -2.34
C THR A 334 -5.16 -15.18 -2.34
N GLU A 335 -6.40 -14.77 -2.03
CA GLU A 335 -7.55 -15.66 -2.01
C GLU A 335 -8.70 -15.05 -2.83
N LEU A 336 -9.34 -15.84 -3.70
CA LEU A 336 -10.57 -15.45 -4.37
C LEU A 336 -11.77 -15.72 -3.48
N ILE A 337 -12.37 -14.65 -2.95
CA ILE A 337 -13.61 -14.68 -2.17
C ILE A 337 -14.79 -14.57 -3.13
N ARG A 338 -15.58 -15.64 -3.23
CA ARG A 338 -16.80 -15.67 -4.03
C ARG A 338 -17.95 -15.15 -3.20
N GLY A 339 -18.39 -13.93 -3.51
CA GLY A 339 -19.52 -13.27 -2.87
C GLY A 339 -20.83 -13.46 -3.65
N ARG A 340 -21.74 -12.50 -3.49
CA ARG A 340 -23.07 -12.51 -4.11
C ARG A 340 -23.23 -11.55 -5.29
N THR A 341 -22.15 -10.87 -5.68
CA THR A 341 -22.20 -9.83 -6.73
C THR A 341 -21.80 -10.35 -8.11
N ALA A 342 -21.44 -11.62 -8.22
CA ALA A 342 -21.17 -12.29 -9.49
C ALA A 342 -22.18 -13.41 -9.72
N GLY A 343 -22.75 -13.46 -10.93
CA GLY A 343 -23.71 -14.44 -11.42
C GLY A 343 -23.61 -14.57 -12.94
N PRO A 344 -24.33 -15.48 -13.58
CA PRO A 344 -24.35 -15.60 -15.05
C PRO A 344 -24.90 -14.31 -15.69
N PRO A 345 -24.53 -14.01 -16.97
CA PRO A 345 -25.13 -12.92 -17.70
C PRO A 345 -26.63 -13.15 -17.91
N ALA A 346 -27.43 -12.06 -17.91
CA ALA A 346 -28.88 -12.09 -18.08
C ALA A 346 -29.30 -12.55 -19.47
#